data_9901b47d08fae6d377f3a3ed0e79c7fe
#
_entry.id   9901b47d08fae6d377f3a3ed0e79c7fe
#
_cell.length_a   1.000
_cell.length_b   1.000
_cell.length_c   1.000
_cell.angle_alpha   90.00
_cell.angle_beta   90.00
_cell.angle_gamma   90.00
#
_symmetry.space_group_name_H-M   'P 1'
#
loop_
_entity.id
_entity.type
_entity.pdbx_description
1 polymer ?
#
loop_
_entity_poly.entity_id
_entity_poly.type
_entity_poly.pdbx_seq_one_letter_code
_entity_poly.pdbx_strand_id
1 'polypeptide(L)'
;MGLSARDEELLARALDLAERGRGRTVPNPIVGAVVTIDGRVIGEGFHERAGQDHAEVVALQAAAPELTAPDFDGVLRGACIYVSLEPCSHFGRTPPCTDALIAAGVTRVVVAATDPFPQVSGQGLARLRRAGVEVVLSGGHLERRARRQNGPFRKWAISGLPFVTYKYAMTLDGKV
;
A
#
# COMPACT_ATOMS: atom_id res chain seq x y z
N MET A 1 -16.37 12.77 -3.41
CA MET A 1 -17.04 11.61 -4.02
C MET A 1 -16.60 10.37 -3.25
N GLY A 2 -17.54 9.45 -2.97
CA GLY A 2 -17.20 8.15 -2.36
C GLY A 2 -16.60 7.20 -3.40
N LEU A 3 -16.05 6.06 -2.92
CA LEU A 3 -15.59 4.98 -3.79
C LEU A 3 -16.77 4.34 -4.53
N SER A 4 -16.54 3.90 -5.77
CA SER A 4 -17.46 2.99 -6.45
C SER A 4 -17.36 1.58 -5.85
N ALA A 5 -18.36 0.73 -6.07
CA ALA A 5 -18.32 -0.67 -5.65
C ALA A 5 -17.07 -1.40 -6.22
N ARG A 6 -16.67 -1.05 -7.44
CA ARG A 6 -15.46 -1.61 -8.06
C ARG A 6 -14.19 -1.14 -7.38
N ASP A 7 -14.12 0.15 -6.98
CA ASP A 7 -12.98 0.66 -6.20
C ASP A 7 -12.87 -0.08 -4.86
N GLU A 8 -13.99 -0.32 -4.18
CA GLU A 8 -14.01 -1.05 -2.90
C GLU A 8 -13.50 -2.50 -3.06
N GLU A 9 -13.95 -3.20 -4.10
CA GLU A 9 -13.52 -4.57 -4.42
C GLU A 9 -12.01 -4.63 -4.67
N LEU A 10 -11.48 -3.74 -5.53
CA LEU A 10 -10.07 -3.75 -5.90
C LEU A 10 -9.17 -3.31 -4.74
N LEU A 11 -9.62 -2.36 -3.93
CA LEU A 11 -8.89 -1.96 -2.73
C LEU A 11 -8.91 -3.05 -1.65
N ALA A 12 -10.03 -3.78 -1.51
CA ALA A 12 -10.10 -4.96 -0.65
C ALA A 12 -9.10 -6.05 -1.11
N ARG A 13 -8.98 -6.26 -2.43
CA ARG A 13 -8.00 -7.19 -3.02
C ARG A 13 -6.56 -6.75 -2.71
N ALA A 14 -6.23 -5.46 -2.79
CA ALA A 14 -4.93 -4.95 -2.37
C ALA A 14 -4.64 -5.23 -0.89
N LEU A 15 -5.66 -5.10 -0.02
CA LEU A 15 -5.56 -5.45 1.39
C LEU A 15 -5.34 -6.95 1.61
N ASP A 16 -5.96 -7.82 0.82
CA ASP A 16 -5.74 -9.28 0.87
C ASP A 16 -4.30 -9.64 0.42
N LEU A 17 -3.80 -9.01 -0.63
CA LEU A 17 -2.42 -9.18 -1.08
C LEU A 17 -1.41 -8.77 -0.01
N ALA A 18 -1.65 -7.67 0.73
CA ALA A 18 -0.78 -7.22 1.80
C ALA A 18 -0.55 -8.31 2.87
N GLU A 19 -1.56 -9.14 3.19
CA GLU A 19 -1.44 -10.21 4.17
C GLU A 19 -0.37 -11.25 3.82
N ARG A 20 -0.07 -11.43 2.54
CA ARG A 20 0.99 -12.35 2.07
C ARG A 20 2.38 -11.96 2.57
N GLY A 21 2.61 -10.67 2.90
CA GLY A 21 3.86 -10.17 3.47
C GLY A 21 3.97 -10.33 4.99
N ARG A 22 2.90 -10.75 5.68
CA ARG A 22 2.84 -10.81 7.15
C ARG A 22 3.97 -11.66 7.73
N GLY A 23 4.66 -11.09 8.73
CA GLY A 23 5.77 -11.74 9.42
C GLY A 23 7.12 -11.68 8.68
N ARG A 24 7.18 -11.17 7.44
CA ARG A 24 8.40 -11.12 6.62
C ARG A 24 8.90 -9.71 6.34
N THR A 25 8.06 -8.69 6.49
CA THR A 25 8.36 -7.31 6.12
C THR A 25 8.96 -6.47 7.24
N VAL A 26 8.98 -6.97 8.49
CA VAL A 26 9.47 -6.21 9.65
C VAL A 26 10.87 -5.63 9.40
N PRO A 27 11.12 -4.34 9.68
CA PRO A 27 10.27 -3.37 10.37
C PRO A 27 9.24 -2.64 9.48
N ASN A 28 9.19 -2.94 8.17
CA ASN A 28 8.29 -2.31 7.22
C ASN A 28 6.83 -2.77 7.42
N PRO A 29 5.85 -1.96 6.98
CA PRO A 29 4.45 -2.37 6.95
C PRO A 29 4.22 -3.46 5.90
N ILE A 30 3.13 -4.23 6.07
CA ILE A 30 2.60 -5.05 4.98
C ILE A 30 1.82 -4.15 4.02
N VAL A 31 2.14 -4.24 2.74
CA VAL A 31 1.50 -3.45 1.68
C VAL A 31 1.16 -4.35 0.50
N GLY A 32 0.02 -4.11 -0.11
CA GLY A 32 -0.40 -4.73 -1.35
C GLY A 32 -0.92 -3.68 -2.33
N ALA A 33 -0.77 -3.97 -3.62
CA ALA A 33 -1.16 -3.08 -4.70
C ALA A 33 -1.79 -3.85 -5.87
N VAL A 34 -2.74 -3.21 -6.54
CA VAL A 34 -3.42 -3.71 -7.76
C VAL A 34 -3.43 -2.61 -8.80
N VAL A 35 -2.94 -2.89 -10.00
CA VAL A 35 -2.92 -1.97 -11.15
C VAL A 35 -4.01 -2.37 -12.12
N THR A 36 -4.77 -1.39 -12.61
CA THR A 36 -5.82 -1.60 -13.60
C THR A 36 -5.70 -0.60 -14.75
N ILE A 37 -6.13 -1.02 -15.95
CA ILE A 37 -6.45 -0.14 -17.10
C ILE A 37 -7.85 -0.49 -17.54
N ASP A 38 -8.71 0.50 -17.77
CA ASP A 38 -10.10 0.33 -18.18
C ASP A 38 -10.88 -0.65 -17.29
N GLY A 39 -10.60 -0.62 -15.99
CA GLY A 39 -11.22 -1.49 -14.97
C GLY A 39 -10.75 -2.94 -14.97
N ARG A 40 -9.83 -3.33 -15.87
CA ARG A 40 -9.22 -4.66 -15.91
C ARG A 40 -7.95 -4.68 -15.09
N VAL A 41 -7.77 -5.69 -14.24
CA VAL A 41 -6.52 -5.92 -13.50
C VAL A 41 -5.44 -6.37 -14.48
N ILE A 42 -4.32 -5.64 -14.51
CA ILE A 42 -3.16 -5.92 -15.36
C ILE A 42 -1.90 -6.25 -14.57
N GLY A 43 -1.86 -5.90 -13.27
CA GLY A 43 -0.73 -6.22 -12.40
C GLY A 43 -1.13 -6.22 -10.93
N GLU A 44 -0.45 -7.04 -10.16
CA GLU A 44 -0.64 -7.16 -8.71
C GLU A 44 0.71 -7.34 -8.03
N GLY A 45 0.82 -6.81 -6.83
CA GLY A 45 2.02 -6.94 -6.04
C GLY A 45 1.77 -6.81 -4.54
N PHE A 46 2.72 -7.30 -3.78
CA PHE A 46 2.78 -7.07 -2.35
C PHE A 46 4.24 -6.94 -1.90
N HIS A 47 4.48 -6.24 -0.82
CA HIS A 47 5.82 -6.15 -0.24
C HIS A 47 6.18 -7.48 0.41
N GLU A 48 7.10 -8.22 -0.21
CA GLU A 48 7.43 -9.58 0.24
C GLU A 48 8.30 -9.60 1.49
N ARG A 49 9.32 -8.72 1.52
CA ARG A 49 10.33 -8.72 2.58
C ARG A 49 11.01 -7.36 2.70
N ALA A 50 11.43 -7.00 3.91
CA ALA A 50 12.21 -5.79 4.14
C ALA A 50 13.48 -5.76 3.25
N GLY A 51 13.68 -4.61 2.57
CA GLY A 51 14.81 -4.39 1.65
C GLY A 51 14.54 -4.79 0.20
N GLN A 52 13.42 -5.42 -0.11
CA GLN A 52 12.94 -5.68 -1.47
C GLN A 52 12.01 -4.57 -1.95
N ASP A 53 11.58 -4.66 -3.22
CA ASP A 53 10.67 -3.71 -3.83
C ASP A 53 9.36 -3.58 -3.05
N HIS A 54 8.81 -2.39 -3.05
CA HIS A 54 7.51 -2.11 -2.47
C HIS A 54 6.40 -2.65 -3.38
N ALA A 55 5.22 -2.85 -2.79
CA ALA A 55 4.06 -3.45 -3.47
C ALA A 55 3.70 -2.74 -4.78
N GLU A 56 3.81 -1.41 -4.81
CA GLU A 56 3.51 -0.58 -5.97
C GLU A 56 4.45 -0.91 -7.13
N VAL A 57 5.76 -0.99 -6.86
CA VAL A 57 6.78 -1.33 -7.87
C VAL A 57 6.57 -2.75 -8.38
N VAL A 58 6.32 -3.71 -7.48
CA VAL A 58 6.02 -5.11 -7.87
C VAL A 58 4.77 -5.17 -8.75
N ALA A 59 3.72 -4.42 -8.43
CA ALA A 59 2.49 -4.39 -9.23
C ALA A 59 2.70 -3.74 -10.60
N LEU A 60 3.51 -2.66 -10.69
CA LEU A 60 3.87 -2.03 -11.96
C LEU A 60 4.70 -2.96 -12.83
N GLN A 61 5.68 -3.67 -12.27
CA GLN A 61 6.50 -4.66 -12.98
C GLN A 61 5.63 -5.81 -13.50
N ALA A 62 4.68 -6.29 -12.69
CA ALA A 62 3.73 -7.32 -13.14
C ALA A 62 2.82 -6.85 -14.28
N ALA A 63 2.51 -5.55 -14.34
CA ALA A 63 1.72 -4.94 -15.41
C ALA A 63 2.53 -4.69 -16.70
N ALA A 64 3.86 -4.54 -16.59
CA ALA A 64 4.78 -4.31 -17.70
C ALA A 64 6.07 -5.13 -17.48
N PRO A 65 6.04 -6.46 -17.68
CA PRO A 65 7.12 -7.36 -17.27
C PRO A 65 8.42 -7.19 -18.06
N GLU A 66 8.36 -6.57 -19.24
CA GLU A 66 9.54 -6.23 -20.04
C GLU A 66 10.31 -5.00 -19.53
N LEU A 67 9.75 -4.25 -18.57
CA LEU A 67 10.35 -3.04 -18.02
C LEU A 67 10.75 -3.22 -16.57
N THR A 68 11.82 -2.55 -16.18
CA THR A 68 12.28 -2.48 -14.79
C THR A 68 12.19 -1.05 -14.26
N ALA A 69 11.92 -0.86 -12.97
CA ALA A 69 12.01 0.47 -12.40
C ALA A 69 13.47 0.99 -12.53
N PRO A 70 13.71 2.26 -12.92
CA PRO A 70 12.74 3.36 -13.09
C PRO A 70 12.18 3.53 -14.52
N ASP A 71 12.42 2.60 -15.45
CA ASP A 71 12.21 2.77 -16.90
C ASP A 71 10.74 2.65 -17.35
N PHE A 72 9.80 2.97 -16.48
CA PHE A 72 8.36 2.86 -16.80
C PHE A 72 7.84 3.90 -17.81
N ASP A 73 8.53 4.98 -18.06
CA ASP A 73 8.29 6.11 -19.01
C ASP A 73 6.91 6.15 -19.70
N GLY A 74 5.86 6.32 -18.91
CA GLY A 74 4.49 6.47 -19.39
C GLY A 74 3.85 5.21 -19.99
N VAL A 75 4.48 4.04 -19.87
CA VAL A 75 3.97 2.77 -20.44
C VAL A 75 2.60 2.37 -19.89
N LEU A 76 2.27 2.77 -18.68
CA LEU A 76 0.99 2.53 -18.02
C LEU A 76 0.11 3.79 -17.99
N ARG A 77 0.21 4.63 -19.02
CA ARG A 77 -0.58 5.86 -19.12
C ARG A 77 -2.07 5.53 -19.05
N GLY A 78 -2.78 6.23 -18.16
CA GLY A 78 -4.19 6.02 -17.91
C GLY A 78 -4.50 4.92 -16.87
N ALA A 79 -3.48 4.24 -16.35
CA ALA A 79 -3.69 3.25 -15.30
C ALA A 79 -4.22 3.87 -14.00
N CYS A 80 -4.99 3.06 -13.26
CA CYS A 80 -5.36 3.31 -11.88
C CYS A 80 -4.66 2.28 -10.98
N ILE A 81 -4.11 2.72 -9.85
CA ILE A 81 -3.56 1.82 -8.83
C ILE A 81 -4.35 1.91 -7.52
N TYR A 82 -4.60 0.76 -6.93
CA TYR A 82 -5.22 0.57 -5.61
C TYR A 82 -4.13 0.09 -4.66
N VAL A 83 -3.92 0.80 -3.57
CA VAL A 83 -2.84 0.48 -2.62
C VAL A 83 -3.32 0.52 -1.17
N SER A 84 -2.89 -0.44 -0.38
CA SER A 84 -3.34 -0.60 1.01
C SER A 84 -2.79 0.45 1.98
N LEU A 85 -1.70 1.14 1.61
CA LEU A 85 -1.05 2.18 2.38
C LEU A 85 -0.56 3.30 1.46
N GLU A 86 -0.47 4.51 1.98
CA GLU A 86 0.08 5.67 1.26
C GLU A 86 1.45 5.35 0.62
N PRO A 87 1.64 5.60 -0.70
CA PRO A 87 2.91 5.43 -1.38
C PRO A 87 3.98 6.35 -0.80
N CYS A 88 5.17 5.80 -0.55
CA CYS A 88 6.28 6.57 0.01
C CYS A 88 6.78 7.66 -0.95
N SER A 89 7.21 8.79 -0.37
CA SER A 89 7.73 9.96 -1.11
C SER A 89 9.17 10.33 -0.74
N HIS A 90 9.81 9.55 0.13
CA HIS A 90 11.19 9.76 0.56
C HIS A 90 12.10 8.66 0.01
N PHE A 91 13.36 9.00 -0.21
CA PHE A 91 14.39 8.03 -0.54
C PHE A 91 14.74 7.21 0.71
N GLY A 92 14.48 5.91 0.63
CA GLY A 92 14.93 4.93 1.61
C GLY A 92 16.04 4.07 1.01
N ARG A 93 15.91 2.75 1.12
CA ARG A 93 16.77 1.78 0.41
C ARG A 93 16.43 1.69 -1.08
N THR A 94 15.22 2.03 -1.43
CA THR A 94 14.69 2.09 -2.80
C THR A 94 14.22 3.51 -3.13
N PRO A 95 14.15 3.90 -4.42
CA PRO A 95 13.52 5.14 -4.82
C PRO A 95 12.08 5.25 -4.35
N PRO A 96 11.52 6.47 -4.22
CA PRO A 96 10.14 6.69 -3.79
C PRO A 96 9.13 6.01 -4.73
N CYS A 97 8.13 5.29 -4.17
CA CYS A 97 7.06 4.71 -4.97
C CYS A 97 6.26 5.77 -5.75
N THR A 98 6.12 6.98 -5.19
CA THR A 98 5.48 8.09 -5.89
C THR A 98 6.17 8.42 -7.21
N ASP A 99 7.49 8.30 -7.30
CA ASP A 99 8.25 8.59 -8.52
C ASP A 99 8.02 7.51 -9.57
N ALA A 100 8.01 6.24 -9.16
CA ALA A 100 7.70 5.13 -10.04
C ALA A 100 6.26 5.24 -10.61
N LEU A 101 5.29 5.61 -9.78
CA LEU A 101 3.90 5.80 -10.20
C LEU A 101 3.75 6.94 -11.20
N ILE A 102 4.42 8.07 -10.97
CA ILE A 102 4.42 9.22 -11.87
C ILE A 102 5.11 8.87 -13.20
N ALA A 103 6.28 8.24 -13.14
CA ALA A 103 7.03 7.83 -14.32
C ALA A 103 6.24 6.81 -15.18
N ALA A 104 5.50 5.89 -14.54
CA ALA A 104 4.65 4.94 -15.24
C ALA A 104 3.43 5.58 -15.94
N GLY A 105 3.10 6.83 -15.61
CA GLY A 105 1.95 7.53 -16.19
C GLY A 105 0.60 7.16 -15.54
N VAL A 106 0.63 6.68 -14.29
CA VAL A 106 -0.57 6.42 -13.51
C VAL A 106 -1.36 7.70 -13.35
N THR A 107 -2.67 7.67 -13.63
CA THR A 107 -3.54 8.85 -13.57
C THR A 107 -4.41 8.91 -12.33
N ARG A 108 -4.60 7.78 -11.64
CA ARG A 108 -5.43 7.68 -10.44
C ARG A 108 -4.83 6.73 -9.41
N VAL A 109 -4.83 7.14 -8.16
CA VAL A 109 -4.35 6.34 -7.02
C VAL A 109 -5.43 6.29 -5.95
N VAL A 110 -5.89 5.09 -5.61
CA VAL A 110 -6.87 4.84 -4.55
C VAL A 110 -6.15 4.22 -3.36
N VAL A 111 -6.20 4.88 -2.21
CA VAL A 111 -5.41 4.54 -1.02
C VAL A 111 -6.31 4.14 0.14
N ALA A 112 -6.01 3.03 0.80
CA ALA A 112 -6.80 2.57 1.94
C ALA A 112 -6.51 3.38 3.20
N ALA A 113 -5.25 3.66 3.52
CA ALA A 113 -4.86 4.41 4.72
C ALA A 113 -3.62 5.26 4.47
N THR A 114 -3.52 6.38 5.17
CA THR A 114 -2.32 7.23 5.18
C THR A 114 -1.20 6.60 6.00
N ASP A 115 0.05 6.99 5.69
CA ASP A 115 1.20 6.58 6.47
C ASP A 115 1.06 7.08 7.93
N PRO A 116 1.34 6.24 8.93
CA PRO A 116 1.23 6.62 10.33
C PRO A 116 2.35 7.52 10.85
N PHE A 117 3.49 7.63 10.15
CA PHE A 117 4.58 8.51 10.57
C PHE A 117 4.20 9.98 10.40
N PRO A 118 4.18 10.79 11.48
CA PRO A 118 3.74 12.19 11.40
C PRO A 118 4.52 13.04 10.39
N GLN A 119 5.85 12.73 10.22
CA GLN A 119 6.72 13.48 9.33
C GLN A 119 6.49 13.18 7.84
N VAL A 120 5.86 12.05 7.50
CA VAL A 120 5.66 11.61 6.11
C VAL A 120 4.20 11.52 5.71
N SER A 121 3.30 11.45 6.68
CA SER A 121 1.86 11.32 6.48
C SER A 121 1.32 12.42 5.55
N GLY A 122 0.69 12.03 4.46
CA GLY A 122 0.12 12.92 3.45
C GLY A 122 1.11 13.49 2.43
N GLN A 123 2.42 13.33 2.62
CA GLN A 123 3.43 13.87 1.69
C GLN A 123 3.43 13.12 0.35
N GLY A 124 3.28 11.80 0.37
CA GLY A 124 3.13 10.98 -0.84
C GLY A 124 1.90 11.38 -1.64
N LEU A 125 0.77 11.53 -0.95
CA LEU A 125 -0.49 11.98 -1.58
C LEU A 125 -0.37 13.38 -2.18
N ALA A 126 0.28 14.31 -1.46
CA ALA A 126 0.51 15.68 -1.94
C ALA A 126 1.45 15.70 -3.17
N ARG A 127 2.48 14.84 -3.20
CA ARG A 127 3.40 14.71 -4.35
C ARG A 127 2.65 14.22 -5.59
N LEU A 128 1.83 13.17 -5.46
CA LEU A 128 1.03 12.62 -6.55
C LEU A 128 0.05 13.68 -7.10
N ARG A 129 -0.68 14.39 -6.21
CA ARG A 129 -1.60 15.47 -6.63
C ARG A 129 -0.89 16.60 -7.38
N ARG A 130 0.30 17.01 -6.93
CA ARG A 130 1.11 18.03 -7.63
C ARG A 130 1.56 17.58 -9.02
N ALA A 131 1.72 16.30 -9.24
CA ALA A 131 2.02 15.71 -10.55
C ALA A 131 0.78 15.50 -11.43
N GLY A 132 -0.41 15.95 -10.99
CA GLY A 132 -1.66 15.81 -11.75
C GLY A 132 -2.37 14.46 -11.58
N VAL A 133 -1.92 13.62 -10.66
CA VAL A 133 -2.56 12.32 -10.37
C VAL A 133 -3.77 12.53 -9.47
N GLU A 134 -4.92 11.94 -9.83
CA GLU A 134 -6.09 11.90 -8.97
C GLU A 134 -5.81 10.99 -7.76
N VAL A 135 -6.01 11.51 -6.54
CA VAL A 135 -5.78 10.75 -5.31
C VAL A 135 -7.07 10.66 -4.50
N VAL A 136 -7.53 9.44 -4.29
CA VAL A 136 -8.74 9.11 -3.53
C VAL A 136 -8.36 8.32 -2.26
N LEU A 137 -8.85 8.78 -1.11
CA LEU A 137 -8.76 8.03 0.15
C LEU A 137 -10.07 7.29 0.40
N SER A 138 -9.97 6.02 0.79
CA SER A 138 -11.14 5.18 0.96
C SER A 138 -12.06 5.61 2.11
N GLY A 139 -11.46 5.92 3.25
CA GLY A 139 -12.24 6.08 4.48
C GLY A 139 -12.94 4.78 4.92
N GLY A 140 -13.89 4.92 5.85
CA GLY A 140 -14.82 3.86 6.21
C GLY A 140 -14.21 2.55 6.68
N HIS A 141 -14.77 1.44 6.25
CA HIS A 141 -14.40 0.09 6.71
C HIS A 141 -13.05 -0.38 6.14
N LEU A 142 -12.70 0.00 4.90
CA LEU A 142 -11.42 -0.37 4.28
C LEU A 142 -10.24 0.33 4.95
N GLU A 143 -10.38 1.61 5.29
CA GLU A 143 -9.37 2.31 6.08
C GLU A 143 -9.18 1.65 7.45
N ARG A 144 -10.27 1.34 8.16
CA ARG A 144 -10.19 0.64 9.46
C ARG A 144 -9.51 -0.73 9.33
N ARG A 145 -9.79 -1.47 8.24
CA ARG A 145 -9.12 -2.73 7.93
C ARG A 145 -7.62 -2.53 7.71
N ALA A 146 -7.21 -1.61 6.85
CA ALA A 146 -5.81 -1.28 6.57
C ALA A 146 -5.04 -0.91 7.84
N ARG A 147 -5.64 -0.07 8.69
CA ARG A 147 -5.07 0.35 9.97
C ARG A 147 -4.88 -0.83 10.94
N ARG A 148 -5.84 -1.76 11.01
CA ARG A 148 -5.71 -2.97 11.86
C ARG A 148 -4.65 -3.93 11.34
N GLN A 149 -4.60 -4.17 10.02
CA GLN A 149 -3.60 -5.04 9.41
C GLN A 149 -2.17 -4.60 9.74
N ASN A 150 -1.92 -3.30 9.75
CA ASN A 150 -0.64 -2.70 10.09
C ASN A 150 -0.55 -2.21 11.55
N GLY A 151 -1.34 -2.77 12.47
CA GLY A 151 -1.38 -2.40 13.88
C GLY A 151 -0.01 -2.32 14.56
N PRO A 152 0.86 -3.35 14.46
CA PRO A 152 2.21 -3.34 15.02
C PRO A 152 3.08 -2.21 14.46
N PHE A 153 3.13 -2.04 13.15
CA PHE A 153 3.86 -0.97 12.49
C PHE A 153 3.34 0.42 12.93
N ARG A 154 2.03 0.61 12.94
CA ARG A 154 1.40 1.86 13.36
C ARG A 154 1.69 2.22 14.82
N LYS A 155 1.65 1.23 15.72
CA LYS A 155 1.98 1.45 17.13
C LYS A 155 3.40 1.96 17.27
N TRP A 156 4.35 1.29 16.61
CA TRP A 156 5.75 1.69 16.65
C TRP A 156 5.97 3.06 15.99
N ALA A 157 5.42 3.32 14.81
CA ALA A 157 5.58 4.57 14.08
C ALA A 157 5.09 5.80 14.86
N ILE A 158 4.01 5.66 15.62
CA ILE A 158 3.40 6.76 16.38
C ILE A 158 4.03 6.95 17.75
N SER A 159 4.40 5.85 18.45
CA SER A 159 4.78 5.90 19.86
C SER A 159 6.20 5.44 20.16
N GLY A 160 6.93 4.85 19.19
CA GLY A 160 8.23 4.22 19.41
C GLY A 160 8.18 2.95 20.28
N LEU A 161 6.98 2.52 20.70
CA LEU A 161 6.80 1.38 21.59
C LEU A 161 6.43 0.11 20.82
N PRO A 162 6.85 -1.08 21.27
CA PRO A 162 6.46 -2.33 20.63
C PRO A 162 4.96 -2.60 20.76
N PHE A 163 4.43 -3.34 19.80
CA PHE A 163 3.08 -3.91 19.87
C PHE A 163 3.17 -5.27 20.56
N VAL A 164 2.59 -5.38 21.75
CA VAL A 164 2.61 -6.62 22.54
C VAL A 164 1.33 -7.40 22.27
N THR A 165 1.47 -8.65 21.89
CA THR A 165 0.38 -9.61 21.76
C THR A 165 0.54 -10.65 22.85
N TYR A 166 -0.45 -10.74 23.76
CA TYR A 166 -0.51 -11.79 24.76
C TYR A 166 -1.49 -12.87 24.29
N LYS A 167 -1.01 -14.10 24.17
CA LYS A 167 -1.83 -15.27 23.86
C LYS A 167 -1.75 -16.27 25.00
N TYR A 168 -2.89 -16.69 25.51
CA TYR A 168 -2.99 -17.72 26.53
C TYR A 168 -4.10 -18.71 26.17
N ALA A 169 -3.97 -19.94 26.65
CA ALA A 169 -5.03 -20.92 26.62
C ALA A 169 -5.58 -21.06 28.04
N MET A 170 -6.87 -21.13 28.16
CA MET A 170 -7.57 -21.16 29.45
C MET A 170 -8.73 -22.14 29.35
N THR A 171 -8.95 -22.94 30.40
CA THR A 171 -10.14 -23.77 30.55
C THR A 171 -11.37 -22.91 30.90
N LEU A 172 -12.60 -23.47 30.78
CA LEU A 172 -13.83 -22.75 31.08
C LEU A 172 -13.93 -22.25 32.52
N ASP A 173 -13.22 -22.93 33.44
CA ASP A 173 -13.10 -22.55 34.86
C ASP A 173 -11.96 -21.58 35.18
N GLY A 174 -11.29 -21.05 34.12
CA GLY A 174 -10.30 -19.99 34.25
C GLY A 174 -8.89 -20.43 34.61
N LYS A 175 -8.56 -21.72 34.53
CA LYS A 175 -7.20 -22.22 34.75
C LYS A 175 -6.36 -22.13 33.48
N VAL A 176 -5.09 -21.73 33.63
CA VAL A 176 -4.10 -21.56 32.53
C VAL A 176 -3.14 -22.74 32.55
#